data_d396fd3c31226cd7f0bd50a9bfe20a81
#
_entry.id   d396fd3c31226cd7f0bd50a9bfe20a81
#
_cell.length_a   1.000
_cell.length_b   1.000
_cell.length_c   1.000
_cell.angle_alpha   90.00
_cell.angle_beta   90.00
_cell.angle_gamma   90.00
#
_symmetry.space_group_name_H-M   'P 1'
#
loop_
_entity.id
_entity.type
_entity.pdbx_description
1 polymer ?
#
loop_
_entity_poly.entity_id
_entity_poly.type
_entity_poly.pdbx_seq_one_letter_code
_entity_poly.pdbx_strand_id
1 'polypeptide(L)'
;MKILLASLDVTIAVSLEAAVPSHSTLISHRGESLDAPENTLPAYKTAVERGFGFECDVYLSKDGRVFTFHDTNLRRTTNGANTNACADVTWDEVSRLDVGSWGKWKDSKFAGTRPALLEEVLELAREGRFIYVEVKPGPEIVPYIKDIFAKQTKASPENTLFIAFGEETCAALKSAMPEYKVYWLTGGCRGRGKDAVPIKANAIISTLKRIEADGVDCRYHPDFTTPEFIAAIKKAGFEFHAWTVDDLSETIEVFRRGADSVTTNCAKKQLDAWNTAELMIRAQ
;
A
#
# COMPACT_ATOMS: atom_id res chain seq x y z
N MET A 1 -38.88 -39.41 10.06
CA MET A 1 -38.57 -37.98 9.99
C MET A 1 -37.26 -37.86 9.19
N LYS A 2 -37.36 -37.67 7.88
CA LYS A 2 -36.20 -37.56 6.95
C LYS A 2 -35.76 -36.11 6.91
N ILE A 3 -34.56 -35.83 7.38
CA ILE A 3 -33.95 -34.53 7.26
C ILE A 3 -33.40 -34.44 5.84
N LEU A 4 -33.96 -33.53 5.03
CA LEU A 4 -33.44 -33.17 3.73
C LEU A 4 -32.19 -32.29 3.94
N LEU A 5 -31.01 -32.82 3.69
CA LEU A 5 -29.79 -32.04 3.48
C LEU A 5 -29.88 -31.44 2.08
N ALA A 6 -30.18 -30.15 2.01
CA ALA A 6 -30.02 -29.39 0.79
C ALA A 6 -28.52 -29.20 0.56
N SER A 7 -27.96 -29.91 -0.42
CA SER A 7 -26.63 -29.66 -0.95
C SER A 7 -26.63 -28.31 -1.64
N LEU A 8 -25.96 -27.33 -1.08
CA LEU A 8 -25.65 -26.08 -1.78
C LEU A 8 -24.50 -26.41 -2.77
N ASP A 9 -24.83 -26.76 -4.00
CA ASP A 9 -23.90 -26.77 -5.10
C ASP A 9 -23.50 -25.34 -5.43
N VAL A 10 -22.50 -24.82 -4.71
CA VAL A 10 -21.80 -23.58 -5.10
C VAL A 10 -20.81 -23.96 -6.19
N THR A 11 -21.28 -24.01 -7.43
CA THR A 11 -20.40 -24.03 -8.59
C THR A 11 -19.73 -22.67 -8.68
N ILE A 12 -18.55 -22.52 -8.08
CA ILE A 12 -17.70 -21.34 -8.24
C ILE A 12 -17.12 -21.40 -9.64
N ALA A 13 -17.82 -20.82 -10.61
CA ALA A 13 -17.22 -20.45 -11.87
C ALA A 13 -16.26 -19.28 -11.59
N VAL A 14 -15.01 -19.60 -11.24
CA VAL A 14 -13.92 -18.62 -11.22
C VAL A 14 -13.73 -18.20 -12.68
N SER A 15 -14.15 -16.99 -13.02
CA SER A 15 -13.75 -16.39 -14.30
C SER A 15 -12.21 -16.37 -14.31
N LEU A 16 -11.60 -16.83 -15.39
CA LEU A 16 -10.14 -17.07 -15.54
C LEU A 16 -9.28 -15.77 -15.43
N GLU A 17 -9.83 -14.64 -15.01
CA GLU A 17 -9.18 -13.32 -15.00
C GLU A 17 -9.18 -12.61 -13.64
N ALA A 18 -9.76 -13.19 -12.59
CA ALA A 18 -9.73 -12.54 -11.28
C ALA A 18 -8.38 -12.80 -10.58
N ALA A 19 -7.72 -11.72 -10.09
CA ALA A 19 -6.55 -11.86 -9.25
C ALA A 19 -6.92 -12.62 -7.97
N VAL A 20 -5.94 -13.33 -7.42
CA VAL A 20 -6.08 -14.11 -6.17
C VAL A 20 -4.94 -13.72 -5.22
N PRO A 21 -5.08 -13.98 -3.91
CA PRO A 21 -3.98 -13.78 -2.98
C PRO A 21 -2.71 -14.51 -3.43
N SER A 22 -1.64 -13.76 -3.63
CA SER A 22 -0.34 -14.26 -4.09
C SER A 22 0.78 -13.34 -3.62
N HIS A 23 2.03 -13.74 -3.84
CA HIS A 23 3.19 -12.88 -3.56
C HIS A 23 3.24 -11.59 -4.41
N SER A 24 2.58 -11.55 -5.56
CA SER A 24 2.55 -10.37 -6.45
C SER A 24 1.33 -9.49 -6.25
N THR A 25 0.26 -10.00 -5.63
CA THR A 25 -1.01 -9.28 -5.44
C THR A 25 -1.25 -8.82 -4.01
N LEU A 26 -0.52 -9.40 -3.03
CA LEU A 26 -0.51 -8.93 -1.65
C LEU A 26 0.69 -8.02 -1.43
N ILE A 27 0.44 -6.78 -1.00
CA ILE A 27 1.45 -5.76 -0.73
C ILE A 27 1.54 -5.56 0.78
N SER A 28 2.75 -5.71 1.34
CA SER A 28 2.99 -5.56 2.78
C SER A 28 2.96 -4.08 3.18
N HIS A 29 1.91 -3.65 3.88
CA HIS A 29 1.69 -2.26 4.31
C HIS A 29 2.77 -1.79 5.28
N ARG A 30 3.54 -0.76 4.89
CA ARG A 30 4.72 -0.25 5.62
C ARG A 30 5.77 -1.33 5.89
N GLY A 31 5.92 -2.28 4.96
CA GLY A 31 6.63 -3.54 5.14
C GLY A 31 5.81 -4.57 5.91
N GLU A 32 6.44 -5.65 6.39
CA GLU A 32 5.79 -6.65 7.25
C GLU A 32 5.56 -6.10 8.68
N SER A 33 4.65 -5.14 8.81
CA SER A 33 4.44 -4.32 10.00
C SER A 33 3.86 -5.06 11.21
N LEU A 34 3.37 -6.30 11.04
CA LEU A 34 3.07 -7.18 12.17
C LEU A 34 4.32 -7.75 12.84
N ASP A 35 5.40 -7.96 12.11
CA ASP A 35 6.59 -8.70 12.53
C ASP A 35 7.82 -7.82 12.72
N ALA A 36 7.79 -6.58 12.22
CA ALA A 36 8.83 -5.56 12.43
C ALA A 36 8.21 -4.16 12.52
N PRO A 37 8.90 -3.15 13.09
CA PRO A 37 8.38 -1.78 13.17
C PRO A 37 8.08 -1.19 11.80
N GLU A 38 6.90 -0.58 11.64
CA GLU A 38 6.43 0.01 10.40
C GLU A 38 7.44 1.02 9.80
N ASN A 39 7.50 1.09 8.46
CA ASN A 39 8.34 2.05 7.74
C ASN A 39 9.83 1.99 8.09
N THR A 40 10.35 0.79 8.32
CA THR A 40 11.77 0.56 8.63
C THR A 40 12.40 -0.47 7.69
N LEU A 41 13.72 -0.38 7.50
CA LEU A 41 14.45 -1.39 6.72
C LEU A 41 14.24 -2.83 7.20
N PRO A 42 14.17 -3.14 8.52
CA PRO A 42 13.80 -4.47 8.99
C PRO A 42 12.43 -4.95 8.47
N ALA A 43 11.40 -4.08 8.47
CA ALA A 43 10.07 -4.43 7.98
C ALA A 43 10.07 -4.71 6.46
N TYR A 44 10.74 -3.87 5.68
CA TYR A 44 10.85 -4.05 4.23
C TYR A 44 11.69 -5.29 3.86
N LYS A 45 12.82 -5.51 4.53
CA LYS A 45 13.63 -6.72 4.33
C LYS A 45 12.83 -7.97 4.62
N THR A 46 12.03 -7.98 5.69
CA THR A 46 11.14 -9.10 6.02
C THR A 46 10.12 -9.36 4.91
N ALA A 47 9.53 -8.32 4.30
CA ALA A 47 8.62 -8.47 3.16
C ALA A 47 9.33 -9.10 1.96
N VAL A 48 10.52 -8.58 1.61
CA VAL A 48 11.34 -9.09 0.49
C VAL A 48 11.79 -10.54 0.70
N GLU A 49 12.25 -10.89 1.90
CA GLU A 49 12.66 -12.25 2.28
C GLU A 49 11.49 -13.24 2.17
N ARG A 50 10.27 -12.79 2.42
CA ARG A 50 9.05 -13.58 2.26
C ARG A 50 8.50 -13.58 0.82
N GLY A 51 9.13 -12.86 -0.09
CA GLY A 51 8.76 -12.79 -1.50
C GLY A 51 7.64 -11.80 -1.82
N PHE A 52 7.27 -10.88 -0.92
CA PHE A 52 6.26 -9.86 -1.14
C PHE A 52 6.84 -8.56 -1.69
N GLY A 53 6.01 -7.80 -2.43
CA GLY A 53 6.14 -6.37 -2.56
C GLY A 53 5.75 -5.67 -1.26
N PHE A 54 6.06 -4.39 -1.13
CA PHE A 54 5.71 -3.63 0.06
C PHE A 54 5.35 -2.18 -0.28
N GLU A 55 4.62 -1.59 0.63
CA GLU A 55 4.32 -0.17 0.60
C GLU A 55 5.20 0.55 1.64
N CYS A 56 5.55 1.80 1.35
CA CYS A 56 6.28 2.70 2.25
C CYS A 56 5.79 4.14 2.12
N ASP A 57 5.61 4.81 3.27
CA ASP A 57 5.29 6.24 3.34
C ASP A 57 6.56 7.09 3.31
N VAL A 58 6.59 8.20 2.56
CA VAL A 58 7.75 9.09 2.53
C VAL A 58 7.41 10.54 2.83
N TYR A 59 8.34 11.20 3.51
CA TYR A 59 8.34 12.64 3.79
C TYR A 59 9.64 13.30 3.31
N LEU A 60 9.59 14.62 3.17
CA LEU A 60 10.74 15.47 2.87
C LEU A 60 11.23 16.14 4.16
N SER A 61 12.51 15.99 4.49
CA SER A 61 13.16 16.73 5.59
C SER A 61 13.43 18.18 5.20
N LYS A 62 13.68 19.03 6.21
CA LYS A 62 14.01 20.44 6.04
C LYS A 62 15.22 20.69 5.12
N ASP A 63 16.18 19.78 5.11
CA ASP A 63 17.41 19.82 4.30
C ASP A 63 17.33 19.00 3.01
N GLY A 64 16.10 18.62 2.56
CA GLY A 64 15.86 18.03 1.27
C GLY A 64 16.17 16.54 1.15
N ARG A 65 16.13 15.77 2.26
CA ARG A 65 16.27 14.32 2.21
C ARG A 65 14.88 13.66 2.26
N VAL A 66 14.66 12.67 1.42
CA VAL A 66 13.41 11.89 1.40
C VAL A 66 13.58 10.67 2.29
N PHE A 67 12.74 10.55 3.33
CA PHE A 67 12.85 9.49 4.34
C PHE A 67 11.49 8.85 4.67
N THR A 68 11.52 7.64 5.17
CA THR A 68 10.30 6.88 5.47
C THR A 68 9.71 7.24 6.82
N PHE A 69 8.44 7.66 6.80
CA PHE A 69 7.64 7.95 7.99
C PHE A 69 6.16 8.04 7.63
N HIS A 70 5.24 7.64 8.53
CA HIS A 70 3.80 7.71 8.23
C HIS A 70 3.13 8.99 8.70
N ASP A 71 3.37 9.39 9.95
CA ASP A 71 2.67 10.51 10.60
C ASP A 71 3.28 11.84 10.13
N THR A 72 2.49 12.91 10.18
CA THR A 72 2.97 14.27 9.85
C THR A 72 4.03 14.80 10.83
N ASN A 73 4.13 14.20 12.01
CA ASN A 73 5.11 14.52 13.04
C ASN A 73 5.75 13.25 13.60
N LEU A 74 6.90 13.42 14.24
CA LEU A 74 7.76 12.32 14.67
C LEU A 74 7.35 11.67 16.01
N ARG A 75 6.26 12.11 16.65
CA ARG A 75 5.92 11.78 18.04
C ARG A 75 5.69 10.29 18.31
N ARG A 76 4.85 9.63 17.53
CA ARG A 76 4.31 8.31 17.86
C ARG A 76 5.38 7.23 17.88
N THR A 77 6.11 7.08 16.78
CA THR A 77 7.09 6.00 16.62
C THR A 77 8.46 6.29 17.25
N THR A 78 8.66 7.50 17.78
CA THR A 78 9.85 7.86 18.56
C THR A 78 9.60 7.90 20.07
N ASN A 79 8.44 7.41 20.55
CA ASN A 79 8.02 7.53 21.95
C ASN A 79 8.06 8.98 22.49
N GLY A 80 7.85 9.97 21.63
CA GLY A 80 7.88 11.38 22.00
C GLY A 80 9.29 11.99 22.13
N ALA A 81 10.35 11.27 21.74
CA ALA A 81 11.72 11.80 21.74
C ALA A 81 11.88 13.00 20.79
N ASN A 82 11.07 13.04 19.72
CA ASN A 82 10.89 14.22 18.89
C ASN A 82 9.40 14.39 18.57
N THR A 83 8.89 15.62 18.57
CA THR A 83 7.47 15.92 18.32
C THR A 83 7.28 16.90 17.16
N ASN A 84 8.35 17.30 16.49
CA ASN A 84 8.32 18.22 15.37
C ASN A 84 7.65 17.60 14.15
N ALA A 85 7.18 18.43 13.24
CA ALA A 85 6.74 17.97 11.94
C ALA A 85 7.92 17.42 11.11
N CYS A 86 7.65 16.46 10.26
CA CYS A 86 8.68 15.85 9.40
C CYS A 86 9.41 16.87 8.53
N ALA A 87 8.71 17.92 8.07
CA ALA A 87 9.28 18.98 7.24
C ALA A 87 10.14 19.99 8.01
N ASP A 88 10.09 20.02 9.35
CA ASP A 88 10.78 20.99 10.18
C ASP A 88 12.12 20.49 10.73
N VAL A 89 12.47 19.23 10.46
CA VAL A 89 13.68 18.57 10.96
C VAL A 89 14.66 18.24 9.84
N THR A 90 15.94 18.28 10.14
CA THR A 90 17.00 17.85 9.22
C THR A 90 17.16 16.32 9.25
N TRP A 91 17.75 15.76 8.20
CA TRP A 91 18.07 14.34 8.18
C TRP A 91 19.05 13.94 9.31
N ASP A 92 19.99 14.78 9.67
CA ASP A 92 20.89 14.52 10.79
C ASP A 92 20.13 14.32 12.11
N GLU A 93 19.09 15.12 12.36
CA GLU A 93 18.20 14.95 13.53
C GLU A 93 17.37 13.68 13.43
N VAL A 94 16.74 13.42 12.27
CA VAL A 94 15.87 12.23 12.03
C VAL A 94 16.66 10.93 12.11
N SER A 95 17.87 10.90 11.57
CA SER A 95 18.72 9.70 11.52
C SER A 95 19.19 9.17 12.87
N ARG A 96 19.07 10.00 13.92
CA ARG A 96 19.44 9.64 15.31
C ARG A 96 18.25 9.12 16.13
N LEU A 97 17.04 9.17 15.58
CA LEU A 97 15.84 8.74 16.28
C LEU A 97 15.71 7.21 16.25
N ASP A 98 15.28 6.65 17.36
CA ASP A 98 14.88 5.24 17.44
C ASP A 98 13.38 5.12 17.13
N VAL A 99 13.06 4.49 16.00
CA VAL A 99 11.71 4.13 15.58
C VAL A 99 11.46 2.61 15.70
N GLY A 100 12.36 1.90 16.35
CA GLY A 100 12.28 0.46 16.57
C GLY A 100 11.83 0.04 17.96
N SER A 101 11.63 0.99 18.90
CA SER A 101 11.34 0.67 20.32
C SER A 101 9.99 1.19 20.81
N TRP A 102 9.04 1.54 19.92
CA TRP A 102 7.74 2.08 20.30
C TRP A 102 6.66 1.01 20.39
N GLY A 103 5.61 1.26 21.20
CA GLY A 103 4.45 0.39 21.33
C GLY A 103 4.85 -1.06 21.67
N LYS A 104 4.40 -2.01 20.85
CA LYS A 104 4.70 -3.46 21.03
C LYS A 104 6.16 -3.82 20.77
N TRP A 105 6.95 -2.92 20.22
CA TRP A 105 8.37 -3.14 19.91
C TRP A 105 9.32 -2.75 21.03
N LYS A 106 8.78 -2.23 22.15
CA LYS A 106 9.58 -1.93 23.34
C LYS A 106 10.35 -3.18 23.75
N ASP A 107 11.63 -2.99 24.06
CA ASP A 107 12.54 -4.07 24.49
C ASP A 107 12.73 -5.21 23.45
N SER A 108 12.43 -4.94 22.19
CA SER A 108 12.62 -5.90 21.09
C SER A 108 14.02 -5.82 20.47
N LYS A 109 14.33 -6.79 19.62
CA LYS A 109 15.58 -6.79 18.81
C LYS A 109 15.71 -5.62 17.85
N PHE A 110 14.66 -4.80 17.71
CA PHE A 110 14.63 -3.66 16.80
C PHE A 110 15.04 -2.34 17.45
N ALA A 111 15.37 -2.36 18.75
CA ALA A 111 15.86 -1.17 19.46
C ALA A 111 17.03 -0.52 18.70
N GLY A 112 16.99 0.82 18.58
CA GLY A 112 18.00 1.59 17.83
C GLY A 112 17.79 1.60 16.30
N THR A 113 16.70 1.03 15.79
CA THR A 113 16.35 1.16 14.36
C THR A 113 15.98 2.60 14.04
N ARG A 114 16.66 3.20 13.06
CA ARG A 114 16.37 4.56 12.57
C ARG A 114 15.37 4.54 11.41
N PRO A 115 14.73 5.68 11.08
CA PRO A 115 14.05 5.85 9.80
C PRO A 115 15.00 5.58 8.62
N ALA A 116 14.46 5.13 7.48
CA ALA A 116 15.26 4.86 6.29
C ALA A 116 15.18 6.02 5.29
N LEU A 117 16.24 6.23 4.53
CA LEU A 117 16.17 7.07 3.33
C LEU A 117 15.47 6.31 2.20
N LEU A 118 14.79 7.04 1.31
CA LEU A 118 14.15 6.41 0.15
C LEU A 118 15.17 5.65 -0.70
N GLU A 119 16.38 6.16 -0.88
CA GLU A 119 17.47 5.49 -1.61
C GLU A 119 17.77 4.10 -1.03
N GLU A 120 17.77 3.96 0.30
CA GLU A 120 18.03 2.68 0.98
C GLU A 120 16.87 1.70 0.77
N VAL A 121 15.63 2.20 0.70
CA VAL A 121 14.43 1.40 0.44
C VAL A 121 14.45 0.87 -1.00
N LEU A 122 14.79 1.72 -1.97
CA LEU A 122 14.83 1.36 -3.39
C LEU A 122 15.90 0.29 -3.70
N GLU A 123 16.97 0.19 -2.88
CA GLU A 123 17.95 -0.92 -2.97
C GLU A 123 17.33 -2.31 -2.73
N LEU A 124 16.14 -2.37 -2.16
CA LEU A 124 15.38 -3.60 -1.91
C LEU A 124 14.49 -4.01 -3.09
N ALA A 125 14.40 -3.21 -4.15
CA ALA A 125 13.59 -3.51 -5.32
C ALA A 125 13.98 -4.87 -5.96
N ARG A 126 12.97 -5.64 -6.38
CA ARG A 126 13.10 -6.97 -6.97
C ARG A 126 12.17 -7.11 -8.18
N GLU A 127 12.61 -7.87 -9.16
CA GLU A 127 11.77 -8.21 -10.30
C GLU A 127 10.47 -8.92 -9.87
N GLY A 128 9.36 -8.54 -10.48
CA GLY A 128 8.04 -9.10 -10.21
C GLY A 128 7.46 -8.79 -8.82
N ARG A 129 8.04 -7.82 -8.09
CA ARG A 129 7.53 -7.34 -6.79
C ARG A 129 7.54 -5.82 -6.79
N PHE A 130 6.40 -5.22 -6.47
CA PHE A 130 6.28 -3.78 -6.49
C PHE A 130 6.60 -3.15 -5.13
N ILE A 131 7.34 -2.04 -5.18
CA ILE A 131 7.41 -1.06 -4.10
C ILE A 131 6.37 0.02 -4.39
N TYR A 132 5.40 0.19 -3.49
CA TYR A 132 4.42 1.26 -3.51
C TYR A 132 4.95 2.40 -2.66
N VAL A 133 5.32 3.52 -3.27
CA VAL A 133 5.86 4.69 -2.56
C VAL A 133 4.73 5.67 -2.33
N GLU A 134 4.20 5.74 -1.08
CA GLU A 134 3.21 6.75 -0.71
C GLU A 134 3.88 8.09 -0.45
N VAL A 135 3.59 9.06 -1.31
CA VAL A 135 4.09 10.43 -1.20
C VAL A 135 3.13 11.24 -0.34
N LYS A 136 3.51 11.48 0.93
CA LYS A 136 2.67 12.18 1.93
C LYS A 136 2.63 13.70 1.74
N PRO A 137 3.76 14.40 1.39
CA PRO A 137 3.77 15.84 1.14
C PRO A 137 3.08 16.23 -0.17
N GLY A 138 3.03 17.53 -0.43
CA GLY A 138 2.60 18.10 -1.69
C GLY A 138 3.62 17.91 -2.83
N PRO A 139 3.39 18.54 -3.99
CA PRO A 139 4.24 18.38 -5.18
C PRO A 139 5.68 18.89 -4.99
N GLU A 140 5.98 19.63 -3.92
CA GLU A 140 7.32 20.13 -3.60
C GLU A 140 8.38 19.04 -3.40
N ILE A 141 7.97 17.82 -3.04
CA ILE A 141 8.89 16.68 -2.87
C ILE A 141 9.31 16.05 -4.21
N VAL A 142 8.52 16.23 -5.27
CA VAL A 142 8.68 15.50 -6.54
C VAL A 142 10.07 15.70 -7.19
N PRO A 143 10.66 16.91 -7.23
CA PRO A 143 12.03 17.07 -7.76
C PRO A 143 13.07 16.23 -7.02
N TYR A 144 12.96 16.09 -5.71
CA TYR A 144 13.87 15.29 -4.89
C TYR A 144 13.72 13.79 -5.16
N ILE A 145 12.47 13.31 -5.31
CA ILE A 145 12.20 11.91 -5.69
C ILE A 145 12.79 11.64 -7.08
N LYS A 146 12.55 12.52 -8.06
CA LYS A 146 13.11 12.37 -9.41
C LYS A 146 14.64 12.28 -9.41
N ASP A 147 15.32 13.11 -8.62
CA ASP A 147 16.77 13.10 -8.50
C ASP A 147 17.30 11.80 -7.86
N ILE A 148 16.54 11.22 -6.91
CA ILE A 148 16.86 9.93 -6.32
C ILE A 148 16.72 8.82 -7.38
N PHE A 149 15.60 8.77 -8.08
CA PHE A 149 15.34 7.75 -9.10
C PHE A 149 16.31 7.82 -10.28
N ALA A 150 16.76 9.01 -10.67
CA ALA A 150 17.77 9.18 -11.72
C ALA A 150 19.13 8.54 -11.37
N LYS A 151 19.40 8.29 -10.08
CA LYS A 151 20.65 7.70 -9.56
C LYS A 151 20.48 6.21 -9.20
N GLN A 152 19.25 5.69 -9.22
CA GLN A 152 18.94 4.31 -8.87
C GLN A 152 19.13 3.37 -10.05
N THR A 153 19.53 2.12 -9.74
CA THR A 153 19.72 1.06 -10.74
C THR A 153 18.81 -0.14 -10.52
N LYS A 154 18.16 -0.25 -9.35
CA LYS A 154 17.28 -1.39 -9.00
C LYS A 154 15.81 -1.05 -9.11
N ALA A 155 15.42 0.17 -8.73
CA ALA A 155 14.05 0.64 -8.89
C ALA A 155 13.80 1.04 -10.35
N SER A 156 12.71 0.55 -10.91
CA SER A 156 12.30 0.78 -12.29
C SER A 156 10.78 0.81 -12.39
N PRO A 157 10.20 1.25 -13.53
CA PRO A 157 8.75 1.23 -13.73
C PRO A 157 8.10 -0.16 -13.61
N GLU A 158 8.89 -1.24 -13.77
CA GLU A 158 8.42 -2.64 -13.69
C GLU A 158 8.34 -3.16 -12.26
N ASN A 159 8.91 -2.43 -11.28
CA ASN A 159 8.96 -2.87 -9.88
C ASN A 159 8.68 -1.77 -8.86
N THR A 160 8.35 -0.56 -9.31
CA THR A 160 8.07 0.57 -8.41
C THR A 160 6.96 1.44 -8.98
N LEU A 161 6.08 1.91 -8.12
CA LEU A 161 5.02 2.85 -8.47
C LEU A 161 4.80 3.85 -7.32
N PHE A 162 4.09 4.93 -7.62
CA PHE A 162 3.76 5.96 -6.64
C PHE A 162 2.28 5.94 -6.30
N ILE A 163 1.98 6.24 -5.03
CA ILE A 163 0.63 6.48 -4.55
C ILE A 163 0.60 7.79 -3.76
N ALA A 164 -0.48 8.56 -3.86
CA ALA A 164 -0.67 9.79 -3.09
C ALA A 164 -2.15 10.15 -2.95
N PHE A 165 -2.52 10.75 -1.80
CA PHE A 165 -3.85 11.35 -1.62
C PHE A 165 -4.01 12.68 -2.36
N GLY A 166 -2.92 13.45 -2.46
CA GLY A 166 -2.91 14.75 -3.12
C GLY A 166 -3.05 14.62 -4.64
N GLU A 167 -4.14 15.14 -5.21
CA GLU A 167 -4.34 15.13 -6.66
C GLU A 167 -3.23 15.90 -7.39
N GLU A 168 -2.79 17.04 -6.84
CA GLU A 168 -1.68 17.85 -7.38
C GLU A 168 -0.34 17.08 -7.31
N THR A 169 -0.13 16.30 -6.23
CA THR A 169 1.06 15.45 -6.08
C THR A 169 1.07 14.33 -7.12
N CYS A 170 -0.09 13.67 -7.35
CA CYS A 170 -0.21 12.66 -8.40
C CYS A 170 0.10 13.23 -9.78
N ALA A 171 -0.50 14.38 -10.12
CA ALA A 171 -0.27 15.06 -11.41
C ALA A 171 1.20 15.49 -11.59
N ALA A 172 1.84 15.99 -10.54
CA ALA A 172 3.25 16.38 -10.56
C ALA A 172 4.18 15.17 -10.76
N LEU A 173 3.91 14.04 -10.06
CA LEU A 173 4.63 12.78 -10.23
C LEU A 173 4.50 12.27 -11.68
N LYS A 174 3.28 12.24 -12.21
CA LYS A 174 3.03 11.78 -13.59
C LYS A 174 3.70 12.66 -14.63
N SER A 175 3.68 13.99 -14.43
CA SER A 175 4.37 14.94 -15.30
C SER A 175 5.90 14.81 -15.24
N ALA A 176 6.46 14.57 -14.06
CA ALA A 176 7.91 14.52 -13.85
C ALA A 176 8.54 13.18 -14.24
N MET A 177 7.81 12.07 -14.08
CA MET A 177 8.24 10.68 -14.27
C MET A 177 7.12 9.87 -14.95
N PRO A 178 6.75 10.18 -16.21
CA PRO A 178 5.60 9.60 -16.89
C PRO A 178 5.70 8.09 -17.12
N GLU A 179 6.89 7.52 -17.07
CA GLU A 179 7.15 6.09 -17.20
C GLU A 179 6.72 5.28 -15.99
N TYR A 180 6.63 5.90 -14.79
CA TYR A 180 6.16 5.24 -13.57
C TYR A 180 4.64 5.32 -13.45
N LYS A 181 4.04 4.26 -12.94
CA LYS A 181 2.62 4.29 -12.57
C LYS A 181 2.40 5.16 -11.35
N VAL A 182 1.30 5.90 -11.37
CA VAL A 182 0.83 6.71 -10.25
C VAL A 182 -0.63 6.36 -9.97
N TYR A 183 -0.96 5.96 -8.73
CA TYR A 183 -2.34 5.74 -8.32
C TYR A 183 -2.79 6.79 -7.30
N TRP A 184 -3.99 7.28 -7.51
CA TRP A 184 -4.60 8.21 -6.57
C TRP A 184 -5.19 7.46 -5.38
N LEU A 185 -4.70 7.79 -4.17
CA LEU A 185 -5.25 7.27 -2.92
C LEU A 185 -6.55 7.97 -2.56
N THR A 186 -7.57 7.20 -2.22
CA THR A 186 -8.86 7.75 -1.76
C THR A 186 -9.51 6.90 -0.69
N GLY A 187 -10.23 7.55 0.24
CA GLY A 187 -11.04 6.86 1.24
C GLY A 187 -12.28 6.14 0.69
N GLY A 188 -12.60 6.28 -0.61
CA GLY A 188 -13.78 5.67 -1.22
C GLY A 188 -15.11 6.32 -0.81
N CYS A 189 -15.10 7.22 0.17
CA CYS A 189 -16.29 7.93 0.65
C CYS A 189 -15.94 9.36 1.10
N ARG A 190 -16.97 10.22 1.15
CA ARG A 190 -16.92 11.53 1.79
C ARG A 190 -17.59 11.44 3.16
N GLY A 191 -17.07 12.15 4.15
CA GLY A 191 -17.57 12.08 5.52
C GLY A 191 -16.99 10.86 6.30
N ARG A 192 -17.51 10.63 7.50
CA ARG A 192 -17.05 9.56 8.40
C ARG A 192 -18.23 8.88 9.11
N GLY A 193 -18.05 7.61 9.47
CA GLY A 193 -19.05 6.84 10.22
C GLY A 193 -20.37 6.71 9.46
N LYS A 194 -21.49 6.88 10.15
CA LYS A 194 -22.85 6.70 9.59
C LYS A 194 -23.23 7.74 8.51
N ASP A 195 -22.52 8.85 8.45
CA ASP A 195 -22.74 9.92 7.46
C ASP A 195 -21.81 9.79 6.25
N ALA A 196 -21.07 8.70 6.15
CA ALA A 196 -20.19 8.43 5.02
C ALA A 196 -21.02 8.23 3.74
N VAL A 197 -20.71 9.04 2.71
CA VAL A 197 -21.35 8.95 1.39
C VAL A 197 -20.34 8.37 0.40
N PRO A 198 -20.64 7.28 -0.29
CA PRO A 198 -19.71 6.68 -1.26
C PRO A 198 -19.41 7.65 -2.41
N ILE A 199 -18.16 7.68 -2.84
CA ILE A 199 -17.76 8.39 -4.05
C ILE A 199 -18.16 7.53 -5.24
N LYS A 200 -18.90 8.09 -6.19
CA LYS A 200 -19.33 7.37 -7.39
C LYS A 200 -18.13 7.08 -8.31
N ALA A 201 -18.14 5.92 -8.98
CA ALA A 201 -17.08 5.52 -9.91
C ALA A 201 -16.77 6.61 -10.97
N ASN A 202 -17.79 7.26 -11.53
CA ASN A 202 -17.61 8.34 -12.51
C ASN A 202 -16.83 9.55 -11.94
N ALA A 203 -16.97 9.86 -10.64
CA ALA A 203 -16.21 10.94 -10.02
C ALA A 203 -14.73 10.55 -9.88
N ILE A 204 -14.45 9.28 -9.48
CA ILE A 204 -13.08 8.74 -9.45
C ILE A 204 -12.48 8.78 -10.86
N ILE A 205 -13.17 8.23 -11.86
CA ILE A 205 -12.72 8.23 -13.25
C ILE A 205 -12.40 9.65 -13.76
N SER A 206 -13.26 10.62 -13.43
CA SER A 206 -13.03 12.03 -13.81
C SER A 206 -11.77 12.60 -13.15
N THR A 207 -11.53 12.28 -11.88
CA THR A 207 -10.29 12.67 -11.18
C THR A 207 -9.07 12.03 -11.83
N LEU A 208 -9.07 10.70 -12.03
CA LEU A 208 -7.95 9.97 -12.64
C LEU A 208 -7.58 10.52 -14.02
N LYS A 209 -8.57 10.81 -14.87
CA LYS A 209 -8.33 11.44 -16.18
C LYS A 209 -7.70 12.82 -16.07
N ARG A 210 -8.15 13.63 -15.11
CA ARG A 210 -7.68 15.02 -14.94
C ARG A 210 -6.23 15.08 -14.44
N ILE A 211 -5.84 14.14 -13.57
CA ILE A 211 -4.48 14.07 -13.01
C ILE A 211 -3.57 13.10 -13.78
N GLU A 212 -4.06 12.51 -14.87
CA GLU A 212 -3.35 11.54 -15.71
C GLU A 212 -2.82 10.30 -14.95
N ALA A 213 -3.49 9.94 -13.85
CA ALA A 213 -3.11 8.77 -13.05
C ALA A 213 -3.45 7.46 -13.78
N ASP A 214 -2.71 6.39 -13.48
CA ASP A 214 -2.87 5.07 -14.08
C ASP A 214 -3.93 4.23 -13.37
N GLY A 215 -4.29 4.59 -12.14
CA GLY A 215 -5.27 3.85 -11.35
C GLY A 215 -5.66 4.54 -10.05
N VAL A 216 -6.48 3.85 -9.29
CA VAL A 216 -6.91 4.25 -7.95
C VAL A 216 -6.49 3.21 -6.93
N ASP A 217 -5.97 3.68 -5.80
CA ASP A 217 -5.77 2.87 -4.60
C ASP A 217 -6.81 3.28 -3.56
N CYS A 218 -7.86 2.48 -3.42
CA CYS A 218 -9.09 2.83 -2.72
C CYS A 218 -9.18 2.11 -1.38
N ARG A 219 -9.55 2.84 -0.32
CA ARG A 219 -9.90 2.17 0.93
C ARG A 219 -11.07 1.24 0.69
N TYR A 220 -10.87 -0.04 1.02
CA TYR A 220 -11.92 -1.04 0.91
C TYR A 220 -13.07 -0.74 1.89
N HIS A 221 -14.29 -0.87 1.38
CA HIS A 221 -15.51 -0.85 2.20
C HIS A 221 -16.51 -1.84 1.59
N PRO A 222 -17.00 -2.82 2.35
CA PRO A 222 -17.83 -3.91 1.83
C PRO A 222 -19.08 -3.43 1.08
N ASP A 223 -19.69 -2.32 1.52
CA ASP A 223 -20.92 -1.78 0.93
C ASP A 223 -20.68 -0.86 -0.27
N PHE A 224 -19.49 -0.25 -0.38
CA PHE A 224 -19.21 0.78 -1.38
C PHE A 224 -18.28 0.31 -2.49
N THR A 225 -17.36 -0.60 -2.17
CA THR A 225 -16.43 -1.18 -3.14
C THR A 225 -17.09 -2.39 -3.81
N THR A 226 -18.17 -2.14 -4.58
CA THR A 226 -18.95 -3.22 -5.23
C THR A 226 -18.28 -3.72 -6.52
N PRO A 227 -18.66 -4.91 -7.03
CA PRO A 227 -18.17 -5.39 -8.32
C PRO A 227 -18.41 -4.40 -9.47
N GLU A 228 -19.60 -3.76 -9.50
CA GLU A 228 -19.95 -2.78 -10.53
C GLU A 228 -19.11 -1.52 -10.43
N PHE A 229 -18.78 -1.09 -9.21
CA PHE A 229 -17.89 0.05 -8.96
C PHE A 229 -16.49 -0.22 -9.51
N ILE A 230 -15.88 -1.35 -9.16
CA ILE A 230 -14.55 -1.74 -9.66
C ILE A 230 -14.58 -1.92 -11.18
N ALA A 231 -15.58 -2.66 -11.70
CA ALA A 231 -15.73 -2.91 -13.13
C ALA A 231 -15.87 -1.62 -13.96
N ALA A 232 -16.57 -0.60 -13.44
CA ALA A 232 -16.68 0.69 -14.10
C ALA A 232 -15.33 1.41 -14.24
N ILE A 233 -14.49 1.37 -13.17
CA ILE A 233 -13.14 1.97 -13.15
C ILE A 233 -12.23 1.22 -14.14
N LYS A 234 -12.21 -0.11 -14.09
CA LYS A 234 -11.40 -0.95 -14.99
C LYS A 234 -11.83 -0.83 -16.44
N LYS A 235 -13.13 -0.76 -16.72
CA LYS A 235 -13.66 -0.51 -18.07
C LYS A 235 -13.24 0.84 -18.64
N ALA A 236 -12.99 1.83 -17.78
CA ALA A 236 -12.47 3.13 -18.20
C ALA A 236 -10.95 3.12 -18.46
N GLY A 237 -10.26 1.98 -18.29
CA GLY A 237 -8.84 1.77 -18.57
C GLY A 237 -7.92 1.99 -17.35
N PHE A 238 -8.47 2.05 -16.14
CA PHE A 238 -7.71 2.30 -14.90
C PHE A 238 -7.55 1.02 -14.06
N GLU A 239 -6.41 0.88 -13.37
CA GLU A 239 -6.19 -0.17 -12.40
C GLU A 239 -6.89 0.14 -11.08
N PHE A 240 -7.27 -0.91 -10.33
CA PHE A 240 -7.95 -0.78 -9.03
C PHE A 240 -7.22 -1.59 -7.95
N HIS A 241 -6.71 -0.88 -6.96
CA HIS A 241 -6.05 -1.45 -5.80
C HIS A 241 -6.85 -1.14 -4.54
N ALA A 242 -6.69 -1.95 -3.49
CA ALA A 242 -7.42 -1.78 -2.23
C ALA A 242 -6.51 -1.78 -1.01
N TRP A 243 -6.80 -0.90 -0.02
CA TRP A 243 -6.10 -0.78 1.26
C TRP A 243 -7.07 -0.51 2.41
N THR A 244 -6.73 -0.72 3.64
CA THR A 244 -5.83 -1.74 4.14
C THR A 244 -6.72 -2.90 4.56
N VAL A 245 -6.57 -4.07 3.97
CA VAL A 245 -7.46 -5.22 4.18
C VAL A 245 -6.70 -6.32 4.91
N ASP A 246 -7.02 -6.54 6.18
CA ASP A 246 -6.34 -7.49 7.06
C ASP A 246 -7.11 -8.78 7.32
N ASP A 247 -8.39 -8.81 6.98
CA ASP A 247 -9.21 -10.02 7.05
C ASP A 247 -9.13 -10.83 5.76
N LEU A 248 -8.88 -12.14 5.86
CA LEU A 248 -8.74 -13.00 4.70
C LEU A 248 -10.03 -13.10 3.87
N SER A 249 -11.19 -13.15 4.53
CA SER A 249 -12.48 -13.25 3.83
C SER A 249 -12.78 -11.98 3.02
N GLU A 250 -12.46 -10.81 3.58
CA GLU A 250 -12.55 -9.53 2.87
C GLU A 250 -11.53 -9.45 1.73
N THR A 251 -10.30 -9.94 1.95
CA THR A 251 -9.27 -9.99 0.90
C THR A 251 -9.73 -10.84 -0.29
N ILE A 252 -10.26 -12.04 -0.04
CA ILE A 252 -10.81 -12.90 -1.09
C ILE A 252 -11.97 -12.19 -1.80
N GLU A 253 -12.85 -11.56 -1.04
CA GLU A 253 -14.01 -10.88 -1.59
C GLU A 253 -13.60 -9.70 -2.49
N VAL A 254 -12.62 -8.89 -2.09
CA VAL A 254 -12.18 -7.75 -2.91
C VAL A 254 -11.50 -8.19 -4.20
N PHE A 255 -10.76 -9.30 -4.18
CA PHE A 255 -10.24 -9.92 -5.42
C PHE A 255 -11.38 -10.45 -6.31
N ARG A 256 -12.37 -11.14 -5.74
CA ARG A 256 -13.56 -11.60 -6.49
C ARG A 256 -14.34 -10.44 -7.14
N ARG A 257 -14.32 -9.26 -6.53
CA ARG A 257 -14.90 -8.04 -7.08
C ARG A 257 -14.08 -7.42 -8.19
N GLY A 258 -12.83 -7.89 -8.41
CA GLY A 258 -11.98 -7.51 -9.53
C GLY A 258 -10.81 -6.59 -9.21
N ALA A 259 -10.42 -6.43 -7.94
CA ALA A 259 -9.22 -5.68 -7.59
C ALA A 259 -7.95 -6.35 -8.14
N ASP A 260 -6.94 -5.56 -8.48
CA ASP A 260 -5.67 -6.01 -9.03
C ASP A 260 -4.68 -6.37 -7.93
N SER A 261 -4.70 -5.66 -6.79
CA SER A 261 -3.89 -5.96 -5.60
C SER A 261 -4.57 -5.49 -4.31
N VAL A 262 -4.01 -5.96 -3.19
CA VAL A 262 -4.44 -5.60 -1.84
C VAL A 262 -3.22 -5.24 -1.00
N THR A 263 -3.24 -4.06 -0.38
CA THR A 263 -2.30 -3.67 0.67
C THR A 263 -2.82 -4.13 2.03
N THR A 264 -1.99 -4.88 2.78
CA THR A 264 -2.36 -5.49 4.07
C THR A 264 -1.20 -5.44 5.08
N ASN A 265 -1.54 -5.36 6.38
CA ASN A 265 -0.55 -5.46 7.46
C ASN A 265 -0.04 -6.90 7.70
N CYS A 266 -0.64 -7.91 7.06
CA CYS A 266 -0.41 -9.32 7.38
C CYS A 266 -0.31 -10.22 6.12
N ALA A 267 0.45 -9.78 5.11
CA ALA A 267 0.55 -10.46 3.81
C ALA A 267 0.91 -11.95 3.94
N LYS A 268 1.93 -12.28 4.72
CA LYS A 268 2.33 -13.69 4.96
C LYS A 268 1.21 -14.53 5.57
N LYS A 269 0.55 -14.01 6.60
CA LYS A 269 -0.56 -14.69 7.27
C LYS A 269 -1.73 -14.95 6.32
N GLN A 270 -2.07 -13.98 5.48
CA GLN A 270 -3.15 -14.13 4.50
C GLN A 270 -2.79 -15.15 3.43
N LEU A 271 -1.58 -15.11 2.89
CA LEU A 271 -1.16 -16.07 1.87
C LEU A 271 -1.12 -17.50 2.40
N ASP A 272 -0.61 -17.72 3.63
CA ASP A 272 -0.58 -19.05 4.26
C ASP A 272 -2.00 -19.59 4.48
N ALA A 273 -2.91 -18.75 4.94
CA ALA A 273 -4.31 -19.13 5.16
C ALA A 273 -5.02 -19.44 3.83
N TRP A 274 -4.78 -18.64 2.79
CA TRP A 274 -5.28 -18.90 1.44
C TRP A 274 -4.80 -20.24 0.90
N ASN A 275 -3.49 -20.50 0.93
CA ASN A 275 -2.91 -21.74 0.44
C ASN A 275 -3.47 -22.96 1.18
N THR A 276 -3.69 -22.84 2.49
CA THR A 276 -4.28 -23.92 3.30
C THR A 276 -5.73 -24.19 2.87
N ALA A 277 -6.53 -23.15 2.67
CA ALA A 277 -7.92 -23.28 2.23
C ALA A 277 -8.01 -23.90 0.83
N GLU A 278 -7.14 -23.48 -0.10
CA GLU A 278 -7.09 -24.01 -1.46
C GLU A 278 -6.72 -25.52 -1.47
N LEU A 279 -5.76 -25.93 -0.65
CA LEU A 279 -5.40 -27.35 -0.51
C LEU A 279 -6.56 -28.20 0.01
N MET A 280 -7.33 -27.68 0.99
CA MET A 280 -8.51 -28.38 1.52
C MET A 280 -9.61 -28.56 0.46
N ILE A 281 -9.84 -27.54 -0.39
CA ILE A 281 -10.82 -27.61 -1.47
C ILE A 281 -10.39 -28.63 -2.54
N ARG A 282 -9.10 -28.69 -2.90
CA ARG A 282 -8.59 -29.65 -3.89
C ARG A 282 -8.54 -31.09 -3.39
N ALA A 283 -8.60 -31.33 -2.09
CA ALA A 283 -8.58 -32.66 -1.49
C ALA A 283 -9.96 -33.31 -1.33
N GLN A 284 -11.04 -32.54 -1.62
CA GLN A 284 -12.42 -33.03 -1.67
C GLN A 284 -12.84 -33.42 -3.09
#